data_4b474ac9a07ff7c67979e51993238e05
#
_entry.id   4b474ac9a07ff7c67979e51993238e05
#
_cell.length_a   1.000
_cell.length_b   1.000
_cell.length_c   1.000
_cell.angle_alpha   90.00
_cell.angle_beta   90.00
_cell.angle_gamma   90.00
#
_symmetry.space_group_name_H-M   'P 1'
#
loop_
_entity.id
_entity.type
_entity.pdbx_description
1 polymer ?
#
loop_
_entity_poly.entity_id
_entity_poly.type
_entity_poly.pdbx_seq_one_letter_code
_entity_poly.pdbx_strand_id
1 'polypeptide(L)'
;MSKDIILIGPVRTGKSTIGKLLSEKLQLPQVSLDELRWKYYQEIGYDPGIAKKIRATGGFVALVFYWKLFDAYAVERVLADHQDCVFDFGAGASMYESREMFERVAVALAPYPNIIMLLPSPDIDESVRILNERTSDLPGSFGQGFNWHEYFLGQETYYKLAKHIVYTQGKTLEETCDEIISLVGK
;
A
#
# COMPACT_ATOMS: atom_id res chain seq x y z
N MET A 1 -14.70 -15.77 10.68
CA MET A 1 -13.37 -15.20 10.36
C MET A 1 -13.55 -14.23 9.20
N SER A 2 -12.91 -13.08 9.23
CA SER A 2 -12.97 -12.11 8.13
C SER A 2 -12.43 -12.74 6.84
N LYS A 3 -13.16 -12.55 5.73
CA LYS A 3 -12.71 -12.97 4.39
C LYS A 3 -11.83 -11.91 3.71
N ASP A 4 -11.63 -10.78 4.40
CA ASP A 4 -10.87 -9.68 3.85
C ASP A 4 -9.42 -10.07 3.61
N ILE A 5 -8.90 -9.64 2.48
CA ILE A 5 -7.49 -9.73 2.10
C ILE A 5 -6.99 -8.30 1.88
N ILE A 6 -5.95 -7.90 2.59
CA ILE A 6 -5.37 -6.56 2.48
C ILE A 6 -4.00 -6.67 1.84
N LEU A 7 -3.85 -6.10 0.65
CA LEU A 7 -2.58 -6.06 -0.08
C LEU A 7 -1.85 -4.76 0.24
N ILE A 8 -0.65 -4.87 0.77
CA ILE A 8 0.28 -3.76 1.01
C ILE A 8 1.60 -3.99 0.27
N GLY A 9 2.41 -2.99 0.15
CA GLY A 9 3.71 -3.09 -0.53
C GLY A 9 4.06 -1.83 -1.31
N PRO A 10 5.31 -1.66 -1.76
CA PRO A 10 5.77 -0.52 -2.54
C PRO A 10 5.00 -0.32 -3.86
N VAL A 11 5.21 0.83 -4.47
CA VAL A 11 4.68 1.12 -5.82
C VAL A 11 5.24 0.09 -6.82
N ARG A 12 4.41 -0.33 -7.81
CA ARG A 12 4.78 -1.31 -8.86
C ARG A 12 5.11 -2.73 -8.37
N THR A 13 4.69 -3.12 -7.17
CA THR A 13 4.78 -4.54 -6.73
C THR A 13 3.68 -5.44 -7.32
N GLY A 14 2.70 -4.86 -8.01
CA GLY A 14 1.61 -5.61 -8.64
C GLY A 14 0.33 -5.72 -7.81
N LYS A 15 0.19 -5.00 -6.69
CA LYS A 15 -0.99 -5.07 -5.80
C LYS A 15 -2.32 -4.98 -6.53
N SER A 16 -2.51 -3.95 -7.35
CA SER A 16 -3.80 -3.73 -8.04
C SER A 16 -4.11 -4.86 -9.04
N THR A 17 -3.10 -5.36 -9.74
CA THR A 17 -3.26 -6.48 -10.68
C THR A 17 -3.56 -7.79 -9.95
N ILE A 18 -2.81 -8.09 -8.89
CA ILE A 18 -3.03 -9.26 -8.02
C ILE A 18 -4.37 -9.14 -7.31
N GLY A 19 -4.72 -7.93 -6.82
CA GLY A 19 -6.01 -7.67 -6.17
C GLY A 19 -7.19 -7.96 -7.07
N LYS A 20 -7.09 -7.54 -8.34
CA LYS A 20 -8.12 -7.83 -9.35
C LYS A 20 -8.27 -9.34 -9.59
N LEU A 21 -7.16 -10.05 -9.74
CA LEU A 21 -7.19 -11.49 -10.00
C LEU A 21 -7.71 -12.28 -8.77
N LEU A 22 -7.32 -11.88 -7.56
CA LEU A 22 -7.87 -12.45 -6.31
C LEU A 22 -9.37 -12.18 -6.18
N SER A 23 -9.81 -10.97 -6.50
CA SER A 23 -11.23 -10.58 -6.52
C SER A 23 -12.05 -11.50 -7.43
N GLU A 24 -11.56 -11.74 -8.65
CA GLU A 24 -12.20 -12.63 -9.63
C GLU A 24 -12.22 -14.09 -9.14
N LYS A 25 -11.09 -14.62 -8.67
CA LYS A 25 -10.98 -16.01 -8.19
C LYS A 25 -11.83 -16.29 -6.95
N LEU A 26 -11.90 -15.34 -6.02
CA LEU A 26 -12.60 -15.51 -4.74
C LEU A 26 -14.04 -14.98 -4.76
N GLN A 27 -14.45 -14.33 -5.85
CA GLN A 27 -15.74 -13.67 -5.98
C GLN A 27 -15.99 -12.62 -4.86
N LEU A 28 -14.93 -11.89 -4.50
CA LEU A 28 -14.96 -10.78 -3.55
C LEU A 28 -14.76 -9.46 -4.30
N PRO A 29 -15.41 -8.36 -3.92
CA PRO A 29 -15.15 -7.07 -4.55
C PRO A 29 -13.73 -6.59 -4.27
N GLN A 30 -13.07 -5.96 -5.26
CA GLN A 30 -11.82 -5.24 -5.04
C GLN A 30 -12.13 -3.81 -4.59
N VAL A 31 -11.43 -3.35 -3.57
CA VAL A 31 -11.53 -1.97 -3.03
C VAL A 31 -10.15 -1.33 -3.09
N SER A 32 -9.98 -0.34 -3.97
CA SER A 32 -8.74 0.43 -4.09
C SER A 32 -8.78 1.66 -3.19
N LEU A 33 -7.88 1.71 -2.22
CA LEU A 33 -7.76 2.88 -1.35
C LEU A 33 -7.24 4.10 -2.12
N ASP A 34 -6.38 3.90 -3.13
CA ASP A 34 -5.89 5.01 -3.97
C ASP A 34 -7.01 5.71 -4.75
N GLU A 35 -8.08 4.98 -5.11
CA GLU A 35 -9.26 5.56 -5.76
C GLU A 35 -10.18 6.29 -4.76
N LEU A 36 -10.38 5.72 -3.59
CA LEU A 36 -11.31 6.22 -2.58
C LEU A 36 -10.73 7.29 -1.67
N ARG A 37 -9.42 7.36 -1.50
CA ARG A 37 -8.75 8.20 -0.50
C ARG A 37 -9.16 9.67 -0.57
N TRP A 38 -9.40 10.21 -1.76
CA TRP A 38 -9.75 11.61 -1.93
C TRP A 38 -11.09 11.97 -1.27
N LYS A 39 -12.07 11.05 -1.31
CA LYS A 39 -13.34 11.18 -0.58
C LYS A 39 -13.06 11.28 0.92
N TYR A 40 -12.29 10.36 1.47
CA TYR A 40 -11.98 10.33 2.90
C TYR A 40 -11.11 11.50 3.35
N TYR A 41 -10.18 11.93 2.53
CA TYR A 41 -9.37 13.13 2.81
C TYR A 41 -10.25 14.37 2.99
N GLN A 42 -11.28 14.54 2.15
CA GLN A 42 -12.19 15.67 2.24
C GLN A 42 -13.00 15.69 3.55
N GLU A 43 -13.32 14.52 4.12
CA GLU A 43 -14.04 14.42 5.40
C GLU A 43 -13.29 15.11 6.55
N ILE A 44 -11.97 15.19 6.49
CA ILE A 44 -11.11 15.78 7.50
C ILE A 44 -10.37 17.04 7.02
N GLY A 45 -10.92 17.69 6.01
CA GLY A 45 -10.47 19.03 5.60
C GLY A 45 -9.25 19.07 4.68
N TYR A 46 -9.01 18.04 3.87
CA TYR A 46 -7.98 18.12 2.83
C TYR A 46 -8.25 19.28 1.87
N ASP A 47 -7.25 20.13 1.69
CA ASP A 47 -7.30 21.28 0.78
C ASP A 47 -6.33 21.08 -0.40
N PRO A 48 -6.84 20.89 -1.63
CA PRO A 48 -6.01 20.76 -2.82
C PRO A 48 -5.14 22.00 -3.08
N GLY A 49 -5.57 23.19 -2.64
CA GLY A 49 -4.81 24.43 -2.76
C GLY A 49 -3.58 24.44 -1.87
N ILE A 50 -3.71 23.92 -0.64
CA ILE A 50 -2.57 23.72 0.28
C ILE A 50 -1.61 22.67 -0.32
N ALA A 51 -2.13 21.54 -0.77
CA ALA A 51 -1.34 20.50 -1.41
C ALA A 51 -0.53 21.00 -2.62
N LYS A 52 -1.15 21.85 -3.46
CA LYS A 52 -0.49 22.49 -4.61
C LYS A 52 0.65 23.44 -4.14
N LYS A 53 0.45 24.21 -3.09
CA LYS A 53 1.48 25.09 -2.53
C LYS A 53 2.65 24.28 -1.97
N ILE A 54 2.36 23.24 -1.17
CA ILE A 54 3.38 22.34 -0.61
C ILE A 54 4.21 21.70 -1.74
N ARG A 55 3.55 21.19 -2.78
CA ARG A 55 4.25 20.60 -3.94
C ARG A 55 5.15 21.62 -4.65
N ALA A 56 4.70 22.86 -4.78
CA ALA A 56 5.44 23.91 -5.49
C ALA A 56 6.71 24.36 -4.70
N THR A 57 6.67 24.35 -3.37
CA THR A 57 7.78 24.81 -2.52
C THR A 57 8.70 23.69 -2.04
N GLY A 58 8.14 22.51 -1.70
CA GLY A 58 8.87 21.38 -1.12
C GLY A 58 8.92 20.14 -2.01
N GLY A 59 8.39 20.23 -3.24
CA GLY A 59 8.38 19.11 -4.19
C GLY A 59 7.43 17.98 -3.82
N PHE A 60 7.60 16.86 -4.50
CA PHE A 60 6.72 15.70 -4.31
C PHE A 60 6.94 15.03 -2.95
N VAL A 61 8.16 15.06 -2.41
CA VAL A 61 8.47 14.48 -1.09
C VAL A 61 7.64 15.17 0.00
N ALA A 62 7.65 16.51 0.05
CA ALA A 62 6.86 17.25 1.00
C ALA A 62 5.35 17.00 0.87
N LEU A 63 4.87 16.83 -0.35
CA LEU A 63 3.48 16.48 -0.62
C LEU A 63 3.11 15.10 -0.06
N VAL A 64 3.97 14.08 -0.23
CA VAL A 64 3.74 12.75 0.32
C VAL A 64 3.67 12.79 1.84
N PHE A 65 4.57 13.52 2.51
CA PHE A 65 4.51 13.71 3.96
C PHE A 65 3.24 14.46 4.42
N TYR A 66 2.77 15.42 3.64
CA TYR A 66 1.50 16.08 3.92
C TYR A 66 0.31 15.12 3.84
N TRP A 67 0.30 14.21 2.87
CA TRP A 67 -0.77 13.22 2.73
C TRP A 67 -0.84 12.23 3.89
N LYS A 68 0.27 11.96 4.60
CA LYS A 68 0.30 11.06 5.76
C LYS A 68 -0.70 11.44 6.85
N LEU A 69 -1.02 12.74 7.00
CA LEU A 69 -2.04 13.20 7.92
C LEU A 69 -3.43 12.66 7.61
N PHE A 70 -3.66 12.37 6.33
CA PHE A 70 -4.95 11.92 5.80
C PHE A 70 -4.97 10.41 5.55
N ASP A 71 -3.82 9.80 5.23
CA ASP A 71 -3.70 8.37 4.91
C ASP A 71 -4.18 7.48 6.05
N ALA A 72 -3.81 7.78 7.29
CA ALA A 72 -4.22 6.99 8.46
C ALA A 72 -5.75 7.00 8.63
N TYR A 73 -6.37 8.17 8.48
CA TYR A 73 -7.83 8.30 8.52
C TYR A 73 -8.50 7.54 7.37
N ALA A 74 -7.96 7.63 6.16
CA ALA A 74 -8.50 6.93 5.00
C ALA A 74 -8.44 5.41 5.17
N VAL A 75 -7.38 4.86 5.82
CA VAL A 75 -7.31 3.45 6.18
C VAL A 75 -8.42 3.07 7.17
N GLU A 76 -8.61 3.85 8.24
CA GLU A 76 -9.68 3.60 9.21
C GLU A 76 -11.06 3.61 8.53
N ARG A 77 -11.30 4.59 7.64
CA ARG A 77 -12.58 4.75 6.95
C ARG A 77 -12.87 3.65 5.93
N VAL A 78 -11.89 3.26 5.10
CA VAL A 78 -12.11 2.22 4.09
C VAL A 78 -12.43 0.88 4.74
N LEU A 79 -11.77 0.56 5.86
CA LEU A 79 -12.01 -0.67 6.62
C LEU A 79 -13.37 -0.66 7.33
N ALA A 80 -13.87 0.52 7.74
CA ALA A 80 -15.19 0.66 8.33
C ALA A 80 -16.32 0.59 7.30
N ASP A 81 -16.10 1.11 6.09
CA ASP A 81 -17.12 1.23 5.05
C ASP A 81 -17.27 -0.07 4.20
N HIS A 82 -16.27 -0.96 4.20
CA HIS A 82 -16.24 -2.15 3.35
C HIS A 82 -15.89 -3.41 4.14
N GLN A 83 -16.49 -4.53 3.77
CA GLN A 83 -16.27 -5.86 4.35
C GLN A 83 -16.32 -6.92 3.26
N ASP A 84 -15.71 -8.07 3.52
CA ASP A 84 -15.62 -9.20 2.58
C ASP A 84 -15.04 -8.77 1.22
N CYS A 85 -13.87 -8.09 1.26
CA CYS A 85 -13.23 -7.45 0.12
C CYS A 85 -11.76 -7.88 -0.04
N VAL A 86 -11.26 -7.70 -1.24
CA VAL A 86 -9.82 -7.62 -1.50
C VAL A 86 -9.42 -6.15 -1.54
N PHE A 87 -8.76 -5.68 -0.49
CA PHE A 87 -8.28 -4.31 -0.40
C PHE A 87 -6.92 -4.16 -1.07
N ASP A 88 -6.78 -3.15 -1.90
CA ASP A 88 -5.52 -2.71 -2.49
C ASP A 88 -5.12 -1.37 -1.88
N PHE A 89 -4.16 -1.41 -0.94
CA PHE A 89 -3.66 -0.22 -0.29
C PHE A 89 -2.51 0.39 -1.09
N GLY A 90 -2.59 1.70 -1.32
CA GLY A 90 -1.48 2.46 -1.86
C GLY A 90 -0.22 2.37 -0.99
N ALA A 91 0.95 2.49 -1.59
CA ALA A 91 2.22 2.37 -0.88
C ALA A 91 2.32 3.34 0.32
N GLY A 92 1.76 4.54 0.20
CA GLY A 92 1.72 5.54 1.26
C GLY A 92 0.87 5.14 2.46
N ALA A 93 -0.23 4.45 2.23
CA ALA A 93 -1.21 4.10 3.25
C ALA A 93 -0.79 2.95 4.21
N SER A 94 0.35 2.35 3.99
CA SER A 94 0.89 1.25 4.81
C SER A 94 2.26 1.55 5.42
N MET A 95 2.75 2.80 5.32
CA MET A 95 4.04 3.21 5.86
C MET A 95 3.90 4.53 6.61
N TYR A 96 4.34 4.57 7.86
CA TYR A 96 4.21 5.72 8.74
C TYR A 96 5.49 5.94 9.55
N GLU A 97 6.02 7.16 9.50
CA GLU A 97 7.17 7.62 10.28
C GLU A 97 6.73 8.04 11.70
N SER A 98 5.53 8.61 11.81
CA SER A 98 4.94 8.99 13.09
C SER A 98 4.46 7.74 13.82
N ARG A 99 4.98 7.55 15.04
CA ARG A 99 4.55 6.46 15.93
C ARG A 99 3.05 6.51 16.18
N GLU A 100 2.49 7.68 16.41
CA GLU A 100 1.05 7.86 16.66
C GLU A 100 0.21 7.38 15.47
N MET A 101 0.57 7.79 14.24
CA MET A 101 -0.13 7.37 13.03
C MET A 101 0.03 5.88 12.78
N PHE A 102 1.23 5.34 13.00
CA PHE A 102 1.47 3.90 12.92
C PHE A 102 0.60 3.12 13.90
N GLU A 103 0.54 3.52 15.16
CA GLU A 103 -0.27 2.86 16.20
C GLU A 103 -1.77 2.91 15.84
N ARG A 104 -2.28 4.02 15.33
CA ARG A 104 -3.67 4.13 14.84
C ARG A 104 -3.97 3.10 13.76
N VAL A 105 -3.13 3.04 12.74
CA VAL A 105 -3.31 2.10 11.62
C VAL A 105 -3.11 0.66 12.06
N ALA A 106 -2.13 0.39 12.92
CA ALA A 106 -1.92 -0.95 13.48
C ALA A 106 -3.13 -1.44 14.28
N VAL A 107 -3.78 -0.57 15.05
CA VAL A 107 -5.02 -0.89 15.77
C VAL A 107 -6.17 -1.17 14.79
N ALA A 108 -6.33 -0.33 13.75
CA ALA A 108 -7.36 -0.54 12.73
C ALA A 108 -7.17 -1.87 11.97
N LEU A 109 -5.92 -2.25 11.71
CA LEU A 109 -5.56 -3.48 11.00
C LEU A 109 -5.49 -4.73 11.90
N ALA A 110 -5.46 -4.57 13.23
CA ALA A 110 -5.31 -5.70 14.15
C ALA A 110 -6.35 -6.83 13.99
N PRO A 111 -7.64 -6.54 13.68
CA PRO A 111 -8.65 -7.58 13.47
C PRO A 111 -8.46 -8.41 12.18
N TYR A 112 -7.62 -7.96 11.24
CA TYR A 112 -7.46 -8.57 9.92
C TYR A 112 -6.29 -9.56 9.90
N PRO A 113 -6.56 -10.88 9.73
CA PRO A 113 -5.50 -11.88 9.72
C PRO A 113 -4.72 -11.92 8.39
N ASN A 114 -5.32 -11.46 7.30
CA ASN A 114 -4.82 -11.64 5.94
C ASN A 114 -4.23 -10.33 5.38
N ILE A 115 -3.20 -9.80 6.04
CA ILE A 115 -2.45 -8.63 5.55
C ILE A 115 -1.21 -9.14 4.83
N ILE A 116 -1.23 -9.03 3.50
CA ILE A 116 -0.22 -9.59 2.60
C ILE A 116 0.67 -8.46 2.06
N MET A 117 1.95 -8.50 2.39
CA MET A 117 2.95 -7.62 1.80
C MET A 117 3.49 -8.27 0.53
N LEU A 118 3.40 -7.56 -0.60
CA LEU A 118 3.99 -7.99 -1.86
C LEU A 118 5.36 -7.34 -2.05
N LEU A 119 6.39 -8.15 -2.24
CA LEU A 119 7.74 -7.72 -2.55
C LEU A 119 8.28 -8.52 -3.76
N PRO A 120 9.21 -7.95 -4.55
CA PRO A 120 9.88 -8.72 -5.60
C PRO A 120 10.69 -9.89 -5.06
N SER A 121 11.57 -9.66 -4.09
CA SER A 121 12.58 -10.60 -3.58
C SER A 121 12.69 -10.53 -2.05
N PRO A 122 13.13 -11.60 -1.38
CA PRO A 122 13.51 -11.55 0.03
C PRO A 122 14.76 -10.68 0.26
N ASP A 123 15.58 -10.49 -0.76
CA ASP A 123 16.71 -9.55 -0.74
C ASP A 123 16.17 -8.13 -1.00
N ILE A 124 16.43 -7.23 -0.04
CA ILE A 124 15.93 -5.84 -0.07
C ILE A 124 16.59 -5.06 -1.21
N ASP A 125 17.88 -5.21 -1.40
CA ASP A 125 18.62 -4.48 -2.45
C ASP A 125 18.16 -4.92 -3.84
N GLU A 126 17.92 -6.21 -4.02
CA GLU A 126 17.33 -6.75 -5.26
C GLU A 126 15.90 -6.25 -5.46
N SER A 127 15.09 -6.18 -4.40
CA SER A 127 13.74 -5.62 -4.46
C SER A 127 13.76 -4.15 -4.86
N VAL A 128 14.66 -3.34 -4.27
CA VAL A 128 14.86 -1.93 -4.64
C VAL A 128 15.25 -1.79 -6.10
N ARG A 129 16.21 -2.60 -6.57
CA ARG A 129 16.66 -2.60 -7.96
C ARG A 129 15.51 -2.87 -8.93
N ILE A 130 14.76 -3.95 -8.69
CA ILE A 130 13.61 -4.35 -9.55
C ILE A 130 12.54 -3.26 -9.56
N LEU A 131 12.20 -2.70 -8.39
CA LEU A 131 11.16 -1.67 -8.30
C LEU A 131 11.59 -0.36 -8.94
N ASN A 132 12.86 0.03 -8.83
CA ASN A 132 13.41 1.20 -9.53
C ASN A 132 13.32 1.02 -11.05
N GLU A 133 13.63 -0.17 -11.58
CA GLU A 133 13.45 -0.48 -13.00
C GLU A 133 11.99 -0.36 -13.44
N ARG A 134 11.06 -0.92 -12.64
CA ARG A 134 9.62 -0.89 -12.94
C ARG A 134 8.98 0.50 -12.82
N THR A 135 9.65 1.45 -12.17
CA THR A 135 9.19 2.84 -12.01
C THR A 135 9.95 3.84 -12.86
N SER A 136 10.90 3.38 -13.69
CA SER A 136 11.73 4.25 -14.54
C SER A 136 10.93 5.05 -15.57
N ASP A 137 9.72 4.59 -15.93
CA ASP A 137 8.78 5.24 -16.85
C ASP A 137 7.87 6.28 -16.17
N LEU A 138 7.87 6.33 -14.82
CA LEU A 138 7.00 7.26 -14.11
C LEU A 138 7.55 8.70 -14.19
N PRO A 139 6.71 9.68 -14.56
CA PRO A 139 7.19 11.05 -14.75
C PRO A 139 7.63 11.69 -13.44
N GLY A 140 8.84 12.23 -13.42
CA GLY A 140 9.32 13.34 -12.57
C GLY A 140 9.25 13.27 -11.05
N SER A 141 8.47 12.36 -10.48
CA SER A 141 8.25 12.26 -9.04
C SER A 141 8.99 11.09 -8.40
N PHE A 142 9.21 10.03 -9.16
CA PHE A 142 9.97 8.86 -8.76
C PHE A 142 11.35 8.95 -9.41
N GLY A 143 12.38 9.33 -8.69
CA GLY A 143 13.75 9.24 -9.16
C GLY A 143 14.55 10.54 -9.30
N GLN A 144 13.98 11.71 -9.02
CA GLN A 144 14.78 12.94 -8.94
C GLN A 144 15.32 13.13 -7.51
N GLY A 145 16.45 12.47 -7.20
CA GLY A 145 17.19 12.71 -5.96
C GLY A 145 16.66 12.03 -4.69
N PHE A 146 15.55 11.30 -4.75
CA PHE A 146 15.00 10.55 -3.63
C PHE A 146 14.57 9.15 -4.06
N ASN A 147 15.20 8.12 -3.51
CA ASN A 147 14.85 6.73 -3.79
C ASN A 147 13.70 6.28 -2.90
N TRP A 148 12.46 6.35 -3.41
CA TRP A 148 11.27 5.96 -2.70
C TRP A 148 11.26 4.49 -2.29
N HIS A 149 11.80 3.59 -3.11
CA HIS A 149 11.80 2.16 -2.82
C HIS A 149 12.77 1.82 -1.69
N GLU A 150 13.97 2.39 -1.72
CA GLU A 150 14.93 2.27 -0.62
C GLU A 150 14.35 2.86 0.68
N TYR A 151 13.72 4.02 0.60
CA TYR A 151 13.08 4.66 1.73
C TYR A 151 11.96 3.80 2.33
N PHE A 152 11.03 3.29 1.51
CA PHE A 152 9.93 2.45 2.00
C PHE A 152 10.44 1.13 2.57
N LEU A 153 11.33 0.44 1.87
CA LEU A 153 11.84 -0.87 2.29
C LEU A 153 12.80 -0.78 3.47
N GLY A 154 13.38 0.38 3.75
CA GLY A 154 14.17 0.65 4.94
C GLY A 154 13.38 0.87 6.22
N GLN A 155 12.04 1.01 6.15
CA GLN A 155 11.21 1.28 7.32
C GLN A 155 10.72 0.00 8.01
N GLU A 156 11.13 -0.26 9.24
CA GLU A 156 10.64 -1.41 10.02
C GLU A 156 9.12 -1.43 10.20
N THR A 157 8.50 -0.26 10.34
CA THR A 157 7.05 -0.11 10.53
C THR A 157 6.26 -0.71 9.38
N TYR A 158 6.84 -0.71 8.18
CA TYR A 158 6.22 -1.27 7.00
C TYR A 158 6.02 -2.79 7.13
N TYR A 159 7.03 -3.49 7.60
CA TYR A 159 6.98 -4.94 7.81
C TYR A 159 6.10 -5.33 9.01
N LYS A 160 6.01 -4.48 10.03
CA LYS A 160 5.22 -4.75 11.24
C LYS A 160 3.71 -4.84 11.00
N LEU A 161 3.20 -4.23 9.93
CA LEU A 161 1.79 -4.33 9.55
C LEU A 161 1.49 -5.65 8.82
N ALA A 162 2.45 -6.23 8.12
CA ALA A 162 2.28 -7.47 7.38
C ALA A 162 2.08 -8.68 8.30
N LYS A 163 1.17 -9.57 7.94
CA LYS A 163 1.02 -10.90 8.54
C LYS A 163 1.71 -11.97 7.69
N HIS A 164 1.77 -11.73 6.38
CA HIS A 164 2.44 -12.58 5.41
C HIS A 164 3.23 -11.72 4.44
N ILE A 165 4.35 -12.25 3.96
CA ILE A 165 5.12 -11.62 2.87
C ILE A 165 5.14 -12.61 1.71
N VAL A 166 4.75 -12.15 0.53
CA VAL A 166 4.76 -12.95 -0.70
C VAL A 166 5.72 -12.31 -1.69
N TYR A 167 6.67 -13.11 -2.16
CA TYR A 167 7.67 -12.68 -3.13
C TYR A 167 7.23 -13.01 -4.55
N THR A 168 7.34 -12.02 -5.46
CA THR A 168 6.75 -12.09 -6.80
C THR A 168 7.75 -12.40 -7.91
N GLN A 169 9.06 -12.26 -7.66
CA GLN A 169 10.09 -12.53 -8.66
C GLN A 169 10.10 -14.01 -9.07
N GLY A 170 10.16 -14.26 -10.36
CA GLY A 170 10.15 -15.62 -10.90
C GLY A 170 8.79 -16.31 -10.90
N LYS A 171 7.74 -15.66 -10.44
CA LYS A 171 6.36 -16.17 -10.45
C LYS A 171 5.48 -15.41 -11.45
N THR A 172 4.54 -16.13 -12.02
CA THR A 172 3.43 -15.54 -12.75
C THR A 172 2.42 -14.89 -11.79
N LEU A 173 1.51 -14.10 -12.32
CA LEU A 173 0.41 -13.53 -11.53
C LEU A 173 -0.47 -14.62 -10.92
N GLU A 174 -0.73 -15.71 -11.68
CA GLU A 174 -1.51 -16.85 -11.23
C GLU A 174 -0.85 -17.58 -10.06
N GLU A 175 0.44 -17.92 -10.17
CA GLU A 175 1.20 -18.55 -9.09
C GLU A 175 1.24 -17.70 -7.82
N THR A 176 1.37 -16.38 -7.98
CA THR A 176 1.33 -15.45 -6.84
C THR A 176 -0.04 -15.44 -6.17
N CYS A 177 -1.13 -15.43 -6.94
CA CYS A 177 -2.48 -15.49 -6.42
C CYS A 177 -2.77 -16.82 -5.71
N ASP A 178 -2.36 -17.94 -6.30
CA ASP A 178 -2.58 -19.27 -5.72
C ASP A 178 -1.83 -19.43 -4.39
N GLU A 179 -0.62 -18.87 -4.28
CA GLU A 179 0.12 -18.79 -3.01
C GLU A 179 -0.64 -17.98 -1.97
N ILE A 180 -1.14 -16.79 -2.32
CA ILE A 180 -1.93 -15.96 -1.41
C ILE A 180 -3.18 -16.71 -0.95
N ILE A 181 -3.93 -17.33 -1.86
CA ILE A 181 -5.12 -18.11 -1.53
C ILE A 181 -4.78 -19.25 -0.56
N SER A 182 -3.65 -19.93 -0.77
CA SER A 182 -3.20 -20.99 0.14
C SER A 182 -2.84 -20.51 1.55
N LEU A 183 -2.40 -19.25 1.69
CA LEU A 183 -2.08 -18.62 2.98
C LEU A 183 -3.33 -18.21 3.75
N VAL A 184 -4.32 -17.64 3.05
CA VAL A 184 -5.53 -17.09 3.68
C VAL A 184 -6.63 -18.13 3.90
N GLY A 185 -6.55 -19.29 3.27
CA GLY A 185 -7.48 -20.41 3.40
C GLY A 185 -7.21 -21.33 4.59
N LYS A 186 -6.19 -21.02 5.38
CA LYS A 186 -5.81 -21.77 6.60
C LYS A 186 -6.37 -21.07 7.83
#